data_a2c48771d2237d5aca0865ed4cf760e1
#
_entry.id   a2c48771d2237d5aca0865ed4cf760e1
#
_cell.length_a   1.000
_cell.length_b   1.000
_cell.length_c   1.000
_cell.angle_alpha   90.00
_cell.angle_beta   90.00
_cell.angle_gamma   90.00
#
_symmetry.space_group_name_H-M   'P 1'
#
loop_
_entity.id
_entity.type
_entity.pdbx_description
1 polymer ?
#
loop_
_entity_poly.entity_id
_entity_poly.type
_entity_poly.pdbx_seq_one_letter_code
_entity_poly.pdbx_strand_id
1 'polypeptide(L)'
;NAGLVGSEMCIRDSNDDELTMIWSIDDKSAYIFLQKEKKEFIAEINNHFGETFDDLVFSTEIQHFPLNHLSAKTFAKNGIFLIGDAAHQIHPLAGLGLNAGLGDVKCLSEAINDFGKLELKKITQVYNRKRIPVNLALAASMEAFKRGFEAENIWIRFLRNSAFNMTNNSDLLKKKFMEIATEL
;
A
#
# COMPACT_ATOMS: atom_id res chain seq x y z
N ASN A 1 12.48 -16.41 17.59
CA ASN A 1 11.53 -15.65 16.75
C ASN A 1 12.29 -14.58 16.01
N ALA A 2 13.02 -14.96 14.96
CA ALA A 2 13.44 -14.03 13.93
C ALA A 2 12.19 -13.74 13.10
N GLY A 3 11.39 -12.75 13.54
CA GLY A 3 10.35 -12.20 12.68
C GLY A 3 11.03 -11.77 11.39
N LEU A 4 10.49 -12.19 10.26
CA LEU A 4 10.92 -11.72 8.96
C LEU A 4 10.76 -10.20 8.95
N VAL A 5 11.86 -9.48 9.18
CA VAL A 5 11.89 -8.02 9.08
C VAL A 5 11.59 -7.70 7.63
N GLY A 6 10.42 -7.12 7.37
CA GLY A 6 9.98 -6.74 6.03
C GLY A 6 8.96 -7.69 5.37
N SER A 7 8.39 -8.66 6.08
CA SER A 7 7.23 -9.42 5.59
C SER A 7 5.94 -8.91 6.20
N GLU A 8 4.92 -8.69 5.39
CA GLU A 8 3.57 -8.35 5.84
C GLU A 8 2.58 -9.38 5.32
N MET A 9 1.66 -9.76 6.16
CA MET A 9 0.65 -10.74 5.85
C MET A 9 -0.72 -10.21 6.24
N CYS A 10 -1.63 -10.19 5.27
CA CYS A 10 -3.01 -9.80 5.48
C CYS A 10 -3.92 -11.00 5.19
N ILE A 11 -4.75 -11.35 6.16
CA ILE A 11 -5.80 -12.35 5.99
C ILE A 11 -7.13 -11.62 5.93
N ARG A 12 -7.95 -12.00 4.97
CA ARG A 12 -9.32 -11.51 4.83
C ARG A 12 -10.25 -12.70 4.76
N ASP A 13 -11.16 -12.78 5.71
CA ASP A 13 -12.22 -13.77 5.69
C ASP A 13 -13.16 -13.48 4.53
N SER A 14 -13.36 -14.46 3.67
CA SER A 14 -14.28 -14.33 2.53
C SER A 14 -15.63 -14.96 2.87
N ASN A 15 -15.63 -16.11 3.55
CA ASN A 15 -16.77 -16.86 4.07
C ASN A 15 -16.28 -17.69 5.26
N ASP A 16 -17.21 -18.41 5.92
CA ASP A 16 -16.87 -19.24 7.11
C ASP A 16 -15.79 -20.31 6.81
N ASP A 17 -15.68 -20.77 5.54
CA ASP A 17 -14.78 -21.84 5.11
C ASP A 17 -13.67 -21.39 4.14
N GLU A 18 -13.63 -20.10 3.75
CA GLU A 18 -12.64 -19.57 2.79
C GLU A 18 -11.94 -18.33 3.31
N LEU A 19 -10.63 -18.30 3.19
CA LEU A 19 -9.82 -17.13 3.49
C LEU A 19 -8.95 -16.72 2.30
N THR A 20 -8.76 -15.42 2.14
CA THR A 20 -7.82 -14.87 1.18
C THR A 20 -6.59 -14.38 1.93
N MET A 21 -5.43 -14.88 1.55
CA MET A 21 -4.15 -14.48 2.14
C MET A 21 -3.33 -13.69 1.12
N ILE A 22 -2.82 -12.54 1.57
CA ILE A 22 -1.86 -11.73 0.84
C ILE A 22 -0.58 -11.67 1.68
N TRP A 23 0.51 -12.19 1.12
CA TRP A 23 1.79 -12.21 1.81
C TRP A 23 2.83 -11.41 1.02
N SER A 24 3.31 -10.32 1.62
CA SER A 24 4.39 -9.50 1.07
C SER A 24 5.70 -9.90 1.74
N ILE A 25 6.66 -10.36 0.95
CA ILE A 25 7.98 -10.82 1.38
C ILE A 25 9.06 -10.31 0.43
N ASP A 26 10.32 -10.41 0.80
CA ASP A 26 11.42 -10.07 -0.09
C ASP A 26 11.55 -11.06 -1.25
N ASP A 27 12.13 -10.59 -2.37
CA ASP A 27 12.22 -11.35 -3.62
C ASP A 27 12.94 -12.69 -3.47
N LYS A 28 13.96 -12.78 -2.59
CA LYS A 28 14.72 -14.03 -2.39
C LYS A 28 13.87 -15.06 -1.68
N SER A 29 13.16 -14.63 -0.64
CA SER A 29 12.21 -15.49 0.09
C SER A 29 11.06 -15.92 -0.80
N ALA A 30 10.49 -15.00 -1.60
CA ALA A 30 9.43 -15.29 -2.55
C ALA A 30 9.85 -16.39 -3.54
N TYR A 31 11.06 -16.28 -4.11
CA TYR A 31 11.58 -17.28 -5.04
C TYR A 31 11.71 -18.68 -4.39
N ILE A 32 12.17 -18.74 -3.15
CA ILE A 32 12.29 -20.01 -2.41
C ILE A 32 10.91 -20.61 -2.14
N PHE A 33 9.94 -19.78 -1.70
CA PHE A 33 8.58 -20.24 -1.38
C PHE A 33 7.83 -20.73 -2.61
N LEU A 34 7.97 -20.07 -3.76
CA LEU A 34 7.34 -20.46 -5.02
C LEU A 34 7.84 -21.80 -5.58
N GLN A 35 9.03 -22.26 -5.15
CA GLN A 35 9.57 -23.56 -5.53
C GLN A 35 9.16 -24.70 -4.61
N LYS A 36 8.54 -24.40 -3.45
CA LYS A 36 8.09 -25.41 -2.50
C LYS A 36 6.84 -26.12 -3.02
N GLU A 37 6.72 -27.38 -2.67
CA GLU A 37 5.45 -28.08 -2.86
C GLU A 37 4.34 -27.45 -1.99
N LYS A 38 3.07 -27.56 -2.46
CA LYS A 38 1.91 -26.97 -1.76
C LYS A 38 1.85 -27.35 -0.26
N LYS A 39 2.21 -28.59 0.07
CA LYS A 39 2.25 -29.07 1.48
C LYS A 39 3.31 -28.38 2.31
N GLU A 40 4.50 -28.17 1.76
CA GLU A 40 5.59 -27.48 2.44
C GLU A 40 5.28 -25.98 2.61
N PHE A 41 4.60 -25.40 1.62
CA PHE A 41 4.14 -24.02 1.70
C PHE A 41 3.10 -23.83 2.82
N ILE A 42 2.13 -24.75 2.96
CA ILE A 42 1.15 -24.74 4.07
C ILE A 42 1.85 -24.89 5.41
N ALA A 43 2.82 -25.81 5.52
CA ALA A 43 3.58 -25.98 6.76
C ALA A 43 4.33 -24.69 7.16
N GLU A 44 4.86 -23.95 6.19
CA GLU A 44 5.52 -22.68 6.43
C GLU A 44 4.53 -21.59 6.88
N ILE A 45 3.35 -21.53 6.28
CA ILE A 45 2.26 -20.66 6.73
C ILE A 45 1.94 -20.96 8.20
N ASN A 46 1.69 -22.23 8.53
CA ASN A 46 1.37 -22.64 9.89
C ASN A 46 2.48 -22.30 10.89
N ASN A 47 3.74 -22.45 10.51
CA ASN A 47 4.87 -22.04 11.34
C ASN A 47 4.89 -20.53 11.64
N HIS A 48 4.44 -19.71 10.70
CA HIS A 48 4.37 -18.26 10.89
C HIS A 48 3.15 -17.82 11.71
N PHE A 49 2.03 -18.52 11.58
CA PHE A 49 0.78 -18.19 12.28
C PHE A 49 0.60 -18.95 13.61
N GLY A 50 1.43 -19.99 13.89
CA GLY A 50 1.30 -20.85 15.05
C GLY A 50 0.01 -21.66 14.98
N GLU A 51 0.06 -22.86 14.45
CA GLU A 51 -0.98 -23.94 14.48
C GLU A 51 -2.46 -23.50 14.36
N THR A 52 -2.72 -22.28 13.86
CA THR A 52 -4.07 -21.70 13.81
C THR A 52 -4.90 -22.26 12.66
N PHE A 53 -4.25 -22.95 11.70
CA PHE A 53 -4.87 -23.45 10.47
C PHE A 53 -4.47 -24.89 10.19
N ASP A 54 -5.10 -25.84 10.89
CA ASP A 54 -4.74 -27.27 10.80
C ASP A 54 -5.06 -27.92 9.45
N ASP A 55 -6.08 -27.44 8.72
CA ASP A 55 -6.59 -28.07 7.51
C ASP A 55 -6.66 -27.15 6.27
N LEU A 56 -5.66 -26.27 6.10
CA LEU A 56 -5.60 -25.40 4.93
C LEU A 56 -5.46 -26.20 3.64
N VAL A 57 -6.35 -25.94 2.69
CA VAL A 57 -6.28 -26.46 1.32
C VAL A 57 -6.32 -25.29 0.33
N PHE A 58 -5.41 -25.28 -0.63
CA PHE A 58 -5.46 -24.28 -1.70
C PHE A 58 -6.68 -24.48 -2.60
N SER A 59 -7.60 -23.52 -2.60
CA SER A 59 -8.71 -23.47 -3.54
C SER A 59 -8.29 -22.90 -4.91
N THR A 60 -7.22 -22.10 -4.95
CA THR A 60 -6.69 -21.49 -6.17
C THR A 60 -5.18 -21.68 -6.29
N GLU A 61 -4.62 -21.40 -7.46
CA GLU A 61 -3.17 -21.36 -7.65
C GLU A 61 -2.58 -20.12 -6.97
N ILE A 62 -1.35 -20.27 -6.45
CA ILE A 62 -0.60 -19.17 -5.85
C ILE A 62 -0.26 -18.16 -6.95
N GLN A 63 -0.66 -16.92 -6.76
CA GLN A 63 -0.31 -15.83 -7.65
C GLN A 63 0.83 -15.01 -7.03
N HIS A 64 1.77 -14.59 -7.87
CA HIS A 64 2.92 -13.80 -7.46
C HIS A 64 2.99 -12.54 -8.30
N PHE A 65 3.16 -11.41 -7.63
CA PHE A 65 3.27 -10.09 -8.25
C PHE A 65 4.46 -9.34 -7.68
N PRO A 66 5.42 -8.89 -8.53
CA PRO A 66 6.51 -8.05 -8.05
C PRO A 66 5.97 -6.69 -7.59
N LEU A 67 6.34 -6.28 -6.39
CA LEU A 67 5.95 -4.98 -5.83
C LEU A 67 6.93 -3.91 -6.30
N ASN A 68 6.60 -3.25 -7.39
CA ASN A 68 7.38 -2.13 -7.92
C ASN A 68 6.76 -0.80 -7.52
N HIS A 69 7.59 0.13 -7.09
CA HIS A 69 7.17 1.52 -6.97
C HIS A 69 7.35 2.23 -8.31
N LEU A 70 6.24 2.64 -8.90
CA LEU A 70 6.24 3.41 -10.15
C LEU A 70 5.50 4.72 -9.93
N SER A 71 6.04 5.82 -10.45
CA SER A 71 5.36 7.10 -10.50
C SER A 71 5.63 7.77 -11.84
N ALA A 72 4.57 8.15 -12.53
CA ALA A 72 4.68 8.90 -13.77
C ALA A 72 5.26 10.29 -13.48
N LYS A 73 6.13 10.79 -14.33
CA LYS A 73 6.69 12.16 -14.22
C LYS A 73 5.63 13.25 -14.35
N THR A 74 4.53 12.94 -15.04
CA THR A 74 3.37 13.81 -15.21
C THR A 74 2.12 12.95 -15.30
N PHE A 75 1.05 13.35 -14.65
CA PHE A 75 -0.20 12.60 -14.58
C PHE A 75 -1.16 12.98 -15.70
N ALA A 76 -0.95 14.15 -16.31
CA ALA A 76 -1.74 14.59 -17.46
C ALA A 76 -0.88 15.31 -18.49
N LYS A 77 -1.04 14.95 -19.77
CA LYS A 77 -0.36 15.57 -20.91
C LYS A 77 -1.16 15.34 -22.19
N ASN A 78 -1.28 16.38 -23.03
CA ASN A 78 -1.90 16.29 -24.37
C ASN A 78 -3.30 15.66 -24.38
N GLY A 79 -4.13 15.95 -23.38
CA GLY A 79 -5.48 15.41 -23.27
C GLY A 79 -5.57 13.98 -22.72
N ILE A 80 -4.44 13.35 -22.38
CA ILE A 80 -4.38 12.04 -21.71
C ILE A 80 -4.20 12.29 -20.23
N PHE A 81 -5.00 11.60 -19.39
CA PHE A 81 -4.96 11.67 -17.93
C PHE A 81 -4.73 10.27 -17.38
N LEU A 82 -3.72 10.12 -16.54
CA LEU A 82 -3.40 8.89 -15.81
C LEU A 82 -4.07 8.96 -14.45
N ILE A 83 -4.66 7.84 -14.00
CA ILE A 83 -5.40 7.73 -12.74
C ILE A 83 -4.98 6.43 -12.04
N GLY A 84 -4.86 6.47 -10.72
CA GLY A 84 -4.52 5.30 -9.90
C GLY A 84 -3.19 4.67 -10.30
N ASP A 85 -3.12 3.36 -10.39
CA ASP A 85 -1.88 2.61 -10.67
C ASP A 85 -1.20 2.98 -11.99
N ALA A 86 -1.97 3.49 -12.97
CA ALA A 86 -1.39 4.01 -14.22
C ALA A 86 -0.57 5.30 -13.99
N ALA A 87 -0.89 6.09 -12.97
CA ALA A 87 -0.17 7.30 -12.60
C ALA A 87 0.89 7.03 -11.52
N HIS A 88 0.55 6.20 -10.54
CA HIS A 88 1.35 5.94 -9.35
C HIS A 88 1.05 4.55 -8.76
N GLN A 89 2.01 3.68 -8.82
CA GLN A 89 1.93 2.39 -8.14
C GLN A 89 2.66 2.52 -6.80
N ILE A 90 1.88 2.52 -5.72
CA ILE A 90 2.38 2.73 -4.36
C ILE A 90 2.46 1.39 -3.64
N HIS A 91 3.48 1.22 -2.79
CA HIS A 91 3.62 0.01 -1.98
C HIS A 91 2.37 -0.22 -1.12
N PRO A 92 1.82 -1.45 -1.06
CA PRO A 92 0.52 -1.74 -0.42
C PRO A 92 0.52 -1.64 1.12
N LEU A 93 1.63 -1.24 1.75
CA LEU A 93 1.84 -1.18 3.21
C LEU A 93 0.68 -0.58 4.01
N ALA A 94 -0.01 0.41 3.48
CA ALA A 94 -1.11 1.07 4.19
C ALA A 94 -2.48 0.87 3.53
N GLY A 95 -2.57 0.08 2.45
CA GLY A 95 -3.83 -0.10 1.71
C GLY A 95 -4.39 1.19 1.07
N LEU A 96 -3.60 2.25 0.95
CA LEU A 96 -4.04 3.57 0.50
C LEU A 96 -4.07 3.75 -1.02
N GLY A 97 -3.62 2.76 -1.81
CA GLY A 97 -3.58 2.87 -3.28
C GLY A 97 -4.95 3.16 -3.90
N LEU A 98 -6.00 2.47 -3.45
CA LEU A 98 -7.37 2.73 -3.90
C LEU A 98 -7.84 4.14 -3.54
N ASN A 99 -7.60 4.61 -2.32
CA ASN A 99 -8.00 5.94 -1.88
C ASN A 99 -7.28 7.04 -2.69
N ALA A 100 -5.98 6.86 -2.96
CA ALA A 100 -5.23 7.76 -3.81
C ALA A 100 -5.80 7.81 -5.24
N GLY A 101 -6.17 6.66 -5.82
CA GLY A 101 -6.82 6.59 -7.13
C GLY A 101 -8.21 7.26 -7.15
N LEU A 102 -9.01 7.08 -6.10
CA LEU A 102 -10.30 7.77 -5.96
C LEU A 102 -10.12 9.29 -5.82
N GLY A 103 -9.07 9.73 -5.11
CA GLY A 103 -8.69 11.13 -5.03
C GLY A 103 -8.29 11.72 -6.38
N ASP A 104 -7.64 10.93 -7.25
CA ASP A 104 -7.37 11.34 -8.63
C ASP A 104 -8.66 11.57 -9.41
N VAL A 105 -9.61 10.64 -9.34
CA VAL A 105 -10.93 10.75 -10.00
C VAL A 105 -11.67 11.99 -9.52
N LYS A 106 -11.73 12.20 -8.20
CA LYS A 106 -12.37 13.38 -7.59
C LYS A 106 -11.74 14.67 -8.12
N CYS A 107 -10.41 14.79 -8.05
CA CYS A 107 -9.69 15.97 -8.50
C CYS A 107 -9.90 16.27 -10.00
N LEU A 108 -9.87 15.22 -10.82
CA LEU A 108 -10.12 15.38 -12.27
C LEU A 108 -11.56 15.78 -12.55
N SER A 109 -12.53 15.17 -11.88
CA SER A 109 -13.96 15.51 -12.00
C SER A 109 -14.23 16.97 -11.61
N GLU A 110 -13.69 17.42 -10.48
CA GLU A 110 -13.78 18.81 -10.04
C GLU A 110 -13.19 19.76 -11.10
N ALA A 111 -12.00 19.48 -11.61
CA ALA A 111 -11.36 20.31 -12.62
C ALA A 111 -12.16 20.37 -13.95
N ILE A 112 -12.81 19.28 -14.35
CA ILE A 112 -13.68 19.26 -15.53
C ILE A 112 -14.95 20.09 -15.29
N ASN A 113 -15.51 20.02 -14.09
CA ASN A 113 -16.70 20.79 -13.73
C ASN A 113 -16.41 22.30 -13.65
N ASP A 114 -15.25 22.67 -13.11
CA ASP A 114 -14.85 24.08 -12.94
C ASP A 114 -14.52 24.76 -14.27
N PHE A 115 -13.84 24.07 -15.18
CA PHE A 115 -13.32 24.68 -16.42
C PHE A 115 -14.08 24.28 -17.68
N GLY A 116 -14.91 23.23 -17.61
CA GLY A 116 -15.58 22.64 -18.76
C GLY A 116 -14.66 21.76 -19.61
N LYS A 117 -15.25 20.80 -20.31
CA LYS A 117 -14.54 19.72 -21.04
C LYS A 117 -13.59 20.22 -22.14
N LEU A 118 -13.77 21.42 -22.64
CA LEU A 118 -12.96 21.98 -23.73
C LEU A 118 -11.66 22.66 -23.27
N GLU A 119 -11.57 23.00 -21.99
CA GLU A 119 -10.39 23.67 -21.40
C GLU A 119 -9.30 22.70 -20.95
N LEU A 120 -8.95 21.72 -21.77
CA LEU A 120 -8.02 20.64 -21.47
C LEU A 120 -6.67 21.12 -20.91
N LYS A 121 -6.19 22.28 -21.36
CA LYS A 121 -4.92 22.84 -20.87
C LYS A 121 -5.00 23.25 -19.39
N LYS A 122 -6.09 23.89 -18.99
CA LYS A 122 -6.32 24.29 -17.58
C LYS A 122 -6.53 23.08 -16.70
N ILE A 123 -7.34 22.13 -17.16
CA ILE A 123 -7.60 20.86 -16.44
C ILE A 123 -6.28 20.13 -16.22
N THR A 124 -5.45 19.98 -17.26
CA THR A 124 -4.12 19.35 -17.18
C THR A 124 -3.24 20.01 -16.14
N GLN A 125 -3.17 21.35 -16.14
CA GLN A 125 -2.33 22.09 -15.19
C GLN A 125 -2.80 21.92 -13.73
N VAL A 126 -4.12 22.05 -13.51
CA VAL A 126 -4.70 21.92 -12.16
C VAL A 126 -4.53 20.51 -11.63
N TYR A 127 -4.81 19.50 -12.44
CA TYR A 127 -4.69 18.10 -12.07
C TYR A 127 -3.25 17.74 -11.69
N ASN A 128 -2.26 18.04 -12.53
CA ASN A 128 -0.86 17.80 -12.24
C ASN A 128 -0.40 18.54 -10.97
N ARG A 129 -0.77 19.81 -10.82
CA ARG A 129 -0.38 20.62 -9.66
C ARG A 129 -0.96 20.10 -8.35
N LYS A 130 -2.19 19.59 -8.35
CA LYS A 130 -2.84 19.07 -7.15
C LYS A 130 -2.39 17.63 -6.84
N ARG A 131 -2.30 16.74 -7.83
CA ARG A 131 -2.12 15.31 -7.59
C ARG A 131 -0.67 14.86 -7.48
N ILE A 132 0.25 15.42 -8.26
CA ILE A 132 1.68 15.02 -8.19
C ILE A 132 2.26 15.21 -6.78
N PRO A 133 2.12 16.37 -6.11
CA PRO A 133 2.67 16.56 -4.78
C PRO A 133 2.06 15.63 -3.72
N VAL A 134 0.74 15.38 -3.80
CA VAL A 134 0.04 14.48 -2.86
C VAL A 134 0.58 13.06 -2.99
N ASN A 135 0.69 12.55 -4.21
CA ASN A 135 1.20 11.20 -4.46
C ASN A 135 2.69 11.07 -4.11
N LEU A 136 3.49 12.11 -4.37
CA LEU A 136 4.89 12.14 -3.96
C LEU A 136 5.03 12.11 -2.43
N ALA A 137 4.23 12.88 -1.72
CA ALA A 137 4.21 12.89 -0.24
C ALA A 137 3.78 11.52 0.31
N LEU A 138 2.77 10.89 -0.29
CA LEU A 138 2.32 9.56 0.09
C LEU A 138 3.42 8.51 -0.14
N ALA A 139 4.06 8.51 -1.30
CA ALA A 139 5.17 7.61 -1.59
C ALA A 139 6.36 7.81 -0.63
N ALA A 140 6.72 9.08 -0.35
CA ALA A 140 7.78 9.40 0.59
C ALA A 140 7.45 8.95 2.03
N SER A 141 6.19 9.08 2.46
CA SER A 141 5.75 8.58 3.76
C SER A 141 5.85 7.06 3.87
N MET A 142 5.43 6.32 2.83
CA MET A 142 5.56 4.86 2.79
C MET A 142 7.03 4.40 2.84
N GLU A 143 7.90 5.06 2.09
CA GLU A 143 9.34 4.78 2.14
C GLU A 143 9.94 5.10 3.52
N ALA A 144 9.52 6.20 4.16
CA ALA A 144 9.94 6.55 5.51
C ALA A 144 9.47 5.50 6.54
N PHE A 145 8.23 5.02 6.43
CA PHE A 145 7.73 3.93 7.26
C PHE A 145 8.56 2.67 7.07
N LYS A 146 8.73 2.22 5.82
CA LYS A 146 9.54 1.04 5.51
C LYS A 146 10.92 1.13 6.14
N ARG A 147 11.67 2.19 5.89
CA ARG A 147 13.00 2.39 6.47
C ARG A 147 13.00 2.49 7.99
N GLY A 148 11.97 3.10 8.57
CA GLY A 148 11.83 3.20 10.02
C GLY A 148 11.59 1.85 10.70
N PHE A 149 10.92 0.90 10.01
CA PHE A 149 10.70 -0.45 10.52
C PHE A 149 11.90 -1.38 10.27
N GLU A 150 12.59 -1.23 9.15
CA GLU A 150 13.80 -1.99 8.81
C GLU A 150 15.03 -1.56 9.63
N ALA A 151 15.01 -0.38 10.24
CA ALA A 151 16.16 0.15 10.97
C ALA A 151 16.45 -0.65 12.24
N GLU A 152 17.64 -1.26 12.31
CA GLU A 152 18.16 -1.94 13.51
C GLU A 152 18.67 -0.96 14.57
N ASN A 153 18.88 0.31 14.22
CA ASN A 153 19.42 1.33 15.11
C ASN A 153 18.47 1.60 16.29
N ILE A 154 19.00 1.48 17.51
CA ILE A 154 18.24 1.60 18.75
C ILE A 154 17.56 2.97 18.90
N TRP A 155 18.18 4.04 18.42
CA TRP A 155 17.62 5.38 18.48
C TRP A 155 16.43 5.55 17.53
N ILE A 156 16.50 4.98 16.33
CA ILE A 156 15.38 5.01 15.36
C ILE A 156 14.21 4.20 15.92
N ARG A 157 14.47 3.04 16.52
CA ARG A 157 13.45 2.23 17.19
C ARG A 157 12.79 2.98 18.35
N PHE A 158 13.60 3.67 19.16
CA PHE A 158 13.07 4.49 20.26
C PHE A 158 12.19 5.63 19.76
N LEU A 159 12.64 6.40 18.76
CA LEU A 159 11.88 7.49 18.15
C LEU A 159 10.57 6.98 17.54
N ARG A 160 10.63 5.88 16.80
CA ARG A 160 9.45 5.24 16.23
C ARG A 160 8.44 4.87 17.30
N ASN A 161 8.86 4.16 18.35
CA ASN A 161 7.97 3.73 19.42
C ASN A 161 7.38 4.91 20.19
N SER A 162 8.17 5.96 20.41
CA SER A 162 7.70 7.19 21.04
C SER A 162 6.67 7.92 20.19
N ALA A 163 6.87 8.00 18.85
CA ALA A 163 5.91 8.58 17.92
C ALA A 163 4.59 7.81 17.90
N PHE A 164 4.63 6.47 17.88
CA PHE A 164 3.43 5.64 17.97
C PHE A 164 2.69 5.83 19.29
N ASN A 165 3.40 5.85 20.42
CA ASN A 165 2.78 6.08 21.74
C ASN A 165 2.12 7.46 21.80
N MET A 166 2.77 8.50 21.28
CA MET A 166 2.21 9.85 21.23
C MET A 166 0.96 9.90 20.35
N THR A 167 0.98 9.28 19.19
CA THR A 167 -0.18 9.19 18.30
C THR A 167 -1.30 8.38 18.94
N ASN A 168 -0.97 7.25 19.58
CA ASN A 168 -1.97 6.40 20.23
C ASN A 168 -2.67 7.09 21.42
N ASN A 169 -1.98 7.98 22.11
CA ASN A 169 -2.52 8.71 23.25
C ASN A 169 -3.17 10.06 22.87
N SER A 170 -3.21 10.41 21.58
CA SER A 170 -3.79 11.68 21.12
C SER A 170 -4.91 11.44 20.10
N ASP A 171 -6.15 11.63 20.55
CA ASP A 171 -7.32 11.51 19.66
C ASP A 171 -7.30 12.54 18.53
N LEU A 172 -6.72 13.73 18.77
CA LEU A 172 -6.56 14.76 17.75
C LEU A 172 -5.65 14.28 16.60
N LEU A 173 -4.51 13.66 16.94
CA LEU A 173 -3.59 13.12 15.94
C LEU A 173 -4.22 11.96 15.18
N LYS A 174 -4.88 11.03 15.88
CA LYS A 174 -5.61 9.92 15.22
C LYS A 174 -6.63 10.44 14.22
N LYS A 175 -7.46 11.41 14.64
CA LYS A 175 -8.48 12.01 13.78
C LYS A 175 -7.85 12.65 12.55
N LYS A 176 -6.76 13.40 12.72
CA LYS A 176 -6.06 14.05 11.61
C LYS A 176 -5.44 13.05 10.64
N PHE A 177 -4.86 11.95 11.13
CA PHE A 177 -4.37 10.87 10.26
C PHE A 177 -5.51 10.19 9.49
N MET A 178 -6.65 9.96 10.14
CA MET A 178 -7.82 9.39 9.47
C MET A 178 -8.37 10.33 8.39
N GLU A 179 -8.47 11.63 8.67
CA GLU A 179 -8.88 12.65 7.69
C GLU A 179 -7.96 12.64 6.47
N ILE A 180 -6.62 12.68 6.68
CA ILE A 180 -5.66 12.60 5.58
C ILE A 180 -5.83 11.31 4.76
N ALA A 181 -6.03 10.16 5.41
CA ALA A 181 -6.19 8.89 4.72
C ALA A 181 -7.49 8.79 3.90
N THR A 182 -8.54 9.53 4.28
CA THR A 182 -9.83 9.56 3.59
C THR A 182 -9.93 10.66 2.52
N GLU A 183 -9.09 11.70 2.60
CA GLU A 183 -9.07 12.83 1.64
C GLU A 183 -8.04 12.64 0.52
N LEU A 184 -7.26 11.57 0.55
CA LEU A 184 -6.30 11.22 -0.50
C LEU A 184 -7.00 10.98 -1.83
#